data_301bd2a9c5f290cd11212913b7902668
#
_entry.id   301bd2a9c5f290cd11212913b7902668
#
_cell.length_a   1.000
_cell.length_b   1.000
_cell.length_c   1.000
_cell.angle_alpha   90.00
_cell.angle_beta   90.00
_cell.angle_gamma   90.00
#
_symmetry.space_group_name_H-M   'P 1'
#
loop_
_entity.id
_entity.type
_entity.pdbx_description
1 polymer ?
#
loop_
_entity_poly.entity_id
_entity_poly.type
_entity_poly.pdbx_seq_one_letter_code
_entity_poly.pdbx_strand_id
1 'polypeptide(L)'
;MPMPYYVSPEQMMQDKAEYAKKGIAKGRSIIAMEYVDGILLAAENPSASLHKVSEIYDNIAFAGAGKYSEFENLRKAGIRHADLKGFMYSREDVTARSLANGYSQSLGTIFSQEMKPLEVEILVVQIGHNGHTNEMYRISFDGSIIDEKQFAVIGGKSDAVQAVLKEKVPARPPDLRTALNLCIAALEQTGNQKLSLESLEVAVLDRTRDNRKFRRYSPAETKQFLA
;
A
#
# COMPACT_ATOMS: atom_id res chain seq x y z
N MET A 1 0.94 -48.57 -11.46
CA MET A 1 1.39 -47.18 -11.69
C MET A 1 0.37 -46.28 -11.00
N PRO A 2 0.72 -45.41 -10.06
CA PRO A 2 -0.25 -44.44 -9.56
C PRO A 2 -0.62 -43.52 -10.70
N MET A 3 -1.92 -43.32 -10.95
CA MET A 3 -2.41 -42.34 -11.91
C MET A 3 -1.92 -40.96 -11.47
N PRO A 4 -1.39 -40.15 -12.40
CA PRO A 4 -1.06 -38.78 -12.07
C PRO A 4 -2.36 -38.09 -11.61
N TYR A 5 -2.35 -37.52 -10.41
CA TYR A 5 -3.44 -36.70 -9.92
C TYR A 5 -3.65 -35.55 -10.91
N TYR A 6 -4.71 -35.62 -11.68
CA TYR A 6 -5.11 -34.54 -12.57
C TYR A 6 -5.72 -33.43 -11.69
N VAL A 7 -5.03 -32.32 -11.56
CA VAL A 7 -5.58 -31.11 -10.97
C VAL A 7 -6.12 -30.24 -12.10
N SER A 8 -7.38 -29.86 -12.02
CA SER A 8 -7.95 -28.96 -13.03
C SER A 8 -7.26 -27.60 -12.99
N PRO A 9 -7.18 -26.87 -14.13
CA PRO A 9 -6.62 -25.52 -14.16
C PRO A 9 -7.33 -24.58 -13.17
N GLU A 10 -8.62 -24.72 -12.98
CA GLU A 10 -9.43 -23.96 -12.04
C GLU A 10 -8.99 -24.21 -10.58
N GLN A 11 -8.83 -25.47 -10.21
CA GLN A 11 -8.34 -25.85 -8.88
C GLN A 11 -6.93 -25.32 -8.63
N MET A 12 -6.06 -25.40 -9.64
CA MET A 12 -4.69 -24.87 -9.54
C MET A 12 -4.68 -23.36 -9.29
N MET A 13 -5.52 -22.60 -9.98
CA MET A 13 -5.64 -21.16 -9.78
C MET A 13 -6.20 -20.82 -8.40
N GLN A 14 -7.16 -21.60 -7.93
CA GLN A 14 -7.73 -21.45 -6.60
C GLN A 14 -6.69 -21.72 -5.50
N ASP A 15 -5.92 -22.80 -5.63
CA ASP A 15 -4.84 -23.15 -4.69
C ASP A 15 -3.75 -22.07 -4.66
N LYS A 16 -3.37 -21.51 -5.82
CA LYS A 16 -2.43 -20.37 -5.91
C LYS A 16 -2.97 -19.14 -5.20
N ALA A 17 -4.24 -18.80 -5.40
CA ALA A 17 -4.87 -17.66 -4.76
C ALA A 17 -4.92 -17.81 -3.24
N GLU A 18 -5.29 -19.00 -2.74
CA GLU A 18 -5.28 -19.29 -1.30
C GLU A 18 -3.87 -19.21 -0.71
N TYR A 19 -2.88 -19.74 -1.41
CA TYR A 19 -1.49 -19.66 -1.00
C TYR A 19 -1.03 -18.21 -0.83
N ALA A 20 -1.27 -17.37 -1.84
CA ALA A 20 -0.90 -15.95 -1.79
C ALA A 20 -1.64 -15.21 -0.65
N LYS A 21 -2.94 -15.41 -0.51
CA LYS A 21 -3.75 -14.82 0.57
C LYS A 21 -3.25 -15.21 1.96
N LYS A 22 -2.90 -16.49 2.17
CA LYS A 22 -2.32 -16.97 3.44
C LYS A 22 -0.98 -16.30 3.75
N GLY A 23 -0.15 -16.03 2.74
CA GLY A 23 1.09 -15.29 2.89
C GLY A 23 0.87 -13.83 3.27
N ILE A 24 -0.04 -13.15 2.56
CA ILE A 24 -0.41 -11.75 2.82
C ILE A 24 -1.04 -11.59 4.21
N ALA A 25 -1.88 -12.55 4.63
CA ALA A 25 -2.55 -12.54 5.93
C ALA A 25 -1.60 -12.57 7.13
N LYS A 26 -0.37 -13.03 6.97
CA LYS A 26 0.70 -12.96 8.00
C LYS A 26 1.29 -11.55 8.12
N GLY A 27 1.10 -10.72 7.09
CA GLY A 27 1.56 -9.33 7.10
C GLY A 27 0.72 -8.44 7.99
N ARG A 28 1.34 -7.39 8.56
CA ARG A 28 0.63 -6.36 9.32
C ARG A 28 -0.07 -5.40 8.36
N SER A 29 -1.21 -4.87 8.77
CA SER A 29 -2.01 -3.95 7.96
C SER A 29 -1.31 -2.62 7.73
N ILE A 30 -1.59 -2.03 6.57
CA ILE A 30 -1.17 -0.70 6.17
C ILE A 30 -2.42 0.06 5.74
N ILE A 31 -2.54 1.30 6.18
CA ILE A 31 -3.64 2.21 5.83
C ILE A 31 -3.04 3.39 5.05
N ALA A 32 -3.63 3.74 3.93
CA ALA A 32 -3.50 5.06 3.33
C ALA A 32 -4.81 5.80 3.54
N MET A 33 -4.74 7.07 3.97
CA MET A 33 -5.92 7.89 4.25
C MET A 33 -5.72 9.31 3.74
N GLU A 34 -6.70 9.85 3.05
CA GLU A 34 -6.71 11.27 2.69
C GLU A 34 -6.85 12.15 3.92
N TYR A 35 -6.05 13.20 3.96
CA TYR A 35 -6.21 14.31 4.90
C TYR A 35 -6.19 15.64 4.13
N VAL A 36 -6.49 16.76 4.78
CA VAL A 36 -6.66 18.08 4.13
C VAL A 36 -5.52 18.41 3.18
N ASP A 37 -4.27 18.17 3.59
CA ASP A 37 -3.08 18.56 2.82
C ASP A 37 -2.46 17.39 2.04
N GLY A 38 -3.09 16.21 1.98
CA GLY A 38 -2.52 15.11 1.21
C GLY A 38 -3.00 13.72 1.53
N ILE A 39 -2.06 12.77 1.57
CA ILE A 39 -2.30 11.36 1.89
C ILE A 39 -1.37 10.93 3.02
N LEU A 40 -1.95 10.45 4.11
CA LEU A 40 -1.26 9.80 5.22
C LEU A 40 -1.12 8.30 4.92
N LEU A 41 0.04 7.73 5.19
CA LEU A 41 0.29 6.28 5.19
C LEU A 41 0.71 5.87 6.60
N ALA A 42 -0.02 4.96 7.21
CA ALA A 42 0.25 4.44 8.55
C ALA A 42 0.31 2.91 8.52
N ALA A 43 1.35 2.33 9.08
CA ALA A 43 1.56 0.89 9.11
C ALA A 43 2.05 0.43 10.48
N GLU A 44 1.56 -0.72 10.93
CA GLU A 44 2.21 -1.42 12.02
C GLU A 44 3.48 -2.09 11.49
N ASN A 45 4.64 -1.62 11.97
CA ASN A 45 5.95 -2.12 11.55
C ASN A 45 6.91 -2.24 12.74
N PRO A 46 7.10 -3.45 13.28
CA PRO A 46 8.04 -3.65 14.39
C PRO A 46 9.51 -3.58 13.95
N SER A 47 9.80 -3.51 12.65
CA SER A 47 11.18 -3.45 12.14
C SER A 47 11.67 -2.01 12.07
N ALA A 48 12.83 -1.74 12.64
CA ALA A 48 13.48 -0.43 12.53
C ALA A 48 14.20 -0.22 11.18
N SER A 49 14.54 -1.28 10.47
CA SER A 49 15.36 -1.24 9.25
C SER A 49 14.58 -1.51 7.95
N LEU A 50 13.50 -2.28 8.03
CA LEU A 50 12.70 -2.68 6.88
C LEU A 50 11.44 -1.82 6.82
N HIS A 51 11.34 -0.99 5.80
CA HIS A 51 10.19 -0.10 5.62
C HIS A 51 9.12 -0.73 4.75
N LYS A 52 7.87 -0.57 5.15
CA LYS A 52 6.69 -0.99 4.39
C LYS A 52 6.16 0.09 3.46
N VAL A 53 6.41 1.35 3.83
CA VAL A 53 6.01 2.54 3.08
C VAL A 53 7.25 3.21 2.50
N SER A 54 7.20 3.63 1.25
CA SER A 54 8.33 4.24 0.57
C SER A 54 7.87 5.22 -0.51
N GLU A 55 8.75 6.15 -0.85
CA GLU A 55 8.61 6.97 -2.03
C GLU A 55 8.93 6.17 -3.29
N ILE A 56 8.18 6.41 -4.36
CA ILE A 56 8.50 5.95 -5.71
C ILE A 56 8.95 7.12 -6.58
N TYR A 57 8.24 8.23 -6.51
CA TYR A 57 8.55 9.44 -7.28
C TYR A 57 8.13 10.68 -6.48
N ASP A 58 8.35 11.89 -7.03
CA ASP A 58 8.16 13.17 -6.33
C ASP A 58 6.82 13.31 -5.58
N ASN A 59 5.74 12.80 -6.19
CA ASN A 59 4.39 12.90 -5.68
C ASN A 59 3.70 11.53 -5.56
N ILE A 60 4.47 10.43 -5.64
CA ILE A 60 3.95 9.06 -5.62
C ILE A 60 4.63 8.27 -4.50
N ALA A 61 3.82 7.63 -3.66
CA ALA A 61 4.28 6.69 -2.66
C ALA A 61 3.79 5.26 -2.94
N PHE A 62 4.51 4.32 -2.36
CA PHE A 62 4.28 2.89 -2.44
C PHE A 62 4.17 2.31 -1.04
N ALA A 63 3.25 1.39 -0.86
CA ALA A 63 3.22 0.54 0.33
C ALA A 63 3.07 -0.92 -0.06
N GLY A 64 3.73 -1.82 0.67
CA GLY A 64 3.69 -3.24 0.41
C GLY A 64 3.39 -4.06 1.64
N ALA A 65 2.44 -5.00 1.53
CA ALA A 65 2.11 -5.99 2.53
C ALA A 65 2.42 -7.39 2.02
N GLY A 66 2.72 -8.32 2.93
CA GLY A 66 3.12 -9.68 2.61
C GLY A 66 4.62 -9.90 2.72
N LYS A 67 5.20 -10.68 1.80
CA LYS A 67 6.62 -11.05 1.86
C LYS A 67 7.54 -9.90 1.44
N TYR A 68 8.36 -9.44 2.39
CA TYR A 68 9.21 -8.25 2.22
C TYR A 68 10.07 -8.29 0.95
N SER A 69 10.80 -9.37 0.71
CA SER A 69 11.70 -9.48 -0.45
C SER A 69 10.96 -9.35 -1.78
N GLU A 70 9.71 -9.78 -1.84
CA GLU A 70 8.90 -9.74 -3.05
C GLU A 70 8.38 -8.32 -3.31
N PHE A 71 7.78 -7.65 -2.31
CA PHE A 71 7.33 -6.28 -2.53
C PHE A 71 8.48 -5.26 -2.64
N GLU A 72 9.63 -5.51 -2.01
CA GLU A 72 10.82 -4.67 -2.17
C GLU A 72 11.37 -4.72 -3.62
N ASN A 73 11.30 -5.88 -4.27
CA ASN A 73 11.64 -6.01 -5.69
C ASN A 73 10.66 -5.22 -6.57
N LEU A 74 9.36 -5.28 -6.26
CA LEU A 74 8.34 -4.49 -6.96
C LEU A 74 8.58 -3.00 -6.76
N ARG A 75 8.88 -2.55 -5.53
CA ARG A 75 9.22 -1.16 -5.25
C ARG A 75 10.39 -0.67 -6.11
N LYS A 76 11.49 -1.44 -6.16
CA LYS A 76 12.67 -1.10 -6.99
C LYS A 76 12.33 -1.06 -8.47
N ALA A 77 11.50 -2.00 -8.95
CA ALA A 77 11.03 -2.00 -10.33
C ALA A 77 10.19 -0.75 -10.65
N GLY A 78 9.32 -0.34 -9.73
CA GLY A 78 8.51 0.87 -9.88
C GLY A 78 9.34 2.15 -9.93
N ILE A 79 10.37 2.28 -9.07
CA ILE A 79 11.29 3.41 -9.11
C ILE A 79 11.99 3.48 -10.48
N ARG A 80 12.53 2.36 -10.96
CA ARG A 80 13.19 2.31 -12.27
C ARG A 80 12.24 2.67 -13.41
N HIS A 81 11.00 2.19 -13.36
CA HIS A 81 9.97 2.52 -14.34
C HIS A 81 9.64 4.02 -14.32
N ALA A 82 9.47 4.60 -13.14
CA ALA A 82 9.18 6.02 -12.96
C ALA A 82 10.32 6.89 -13.45
N ASP A 83 11.57 6.59 -13.06
CA ASP A 83 12.76 7.32 -13.46
C ASP A 83 12.95 7.27 -14.99
N LEU A 84 12.84 6.07 -15.57
CA LEU A 84 12.97 5.89 -17.03
C LEU A 84 11.89 6.68 -17.78
N LYS A 85 10.64 6.60 -17.33
CA LYS A 85 9.53 7.31 -17.96
C LYS A 85 9.69 8.83 -17.84
N GLY A 86 10.07 9.32 -16.66
CA GLY A 86 10.31 10.74 -16.42
C GLY A 86 11.50 11.30 -17.20
N PHE A 87 12.51 10.46 -17.45
CA PHE A 87 13.67 10.82 -18.28
C PHE A 87 13.35 10.83 -19.78
N MET A 88 12.61 9.82 -20.26
CA MET A 88 12.30 9.67 -21.69
C MET A 88 11.22 10.63 -22.18
N TYR A 89 10.31 11.06 -21.31
CA TYR A 89 9.19 11.92 -21.66
C TYR A 89 9.20 13.18 -20.78
N SER A 90 8.41 13.20 -19.71
CA SER A 90 8.33 14.30 -18.75
C SER A 90 8.09 13.75 -17.35
N ARG A 91 8.54 14.49 -16.33
CA ARG A 91 8.24 14.15 -14.93
C ARG A 91 6.72 14.12 -14.65
N GLU A 92 5.96 14.92 -15.36
CA GLU A 92 4.49 14.99 -15.24
C GLU A 92 3.79 13.77 -15.83
N ASP A 93 4.44 13.04 -16.75
CA ASP A 93 3.90 11.81 -17.34
C ASP A 93 3.99 10.60 -16.40
N VAL A 94 4.75 10.72 -15.31
CA VAL A 94 4.85 9.67 -14.29
C VAL A 94 3.62 9.75 -13.37
N THR A 95 2.69 8.82 -13.54
CA THR A 95 1.43 8.77 -12.79
C THR A 95 1.26 7.47 -12.03
N ALA A 96 0.52 7.53 -10.90
CA ALA A 96 0.19 6.32 -10.12
C ALA A 96 -0.60 5.31 -10.96
N ARG A 97 -1.49 5.77 -11.85
CA ARG A 97 -2.22 4.91 -12.79
C ARG A 97 -1.29 4.14 -13.71
N SER A 98 -0.28 4.81 -14.28
CA SER A 98 0.70 4.15 -15.15
C SER A 98 1.49 3.09 -14.40
N LEU A 99 1.91 3.38 -13.18
CA LEU A 99 2.60 2.43 -12.30
C LEU A 99 1.69 1.25 -11.92
N ALA A 100 0.44 1.52 -11.52
CA ALA A 100 -0.54 0.50 -11.17
C ALA A 100 -0.78 -0.47 -12.33
N ASN A 101 -0.91 0.03 -13.56
CA ASN A 101 -1.05 -0.81 -14.76
C ASN A 101 0.20 -1.67 -15.00
N GLY A 102 1.40 -1.12 -14.82
CA GLY A 102 2.65 -1.87 -14.94
C GLY A 102 2.77 -2.99 -13.90
N TYR A 103 2.40 -2.71 -12.65
CA TYR A 103 2.36 -3.71 -11.59
C TYR A 103 1.30 -4.78 -11.84
N SER A 104 0.10 -4.38 -12.26
CA SER A 104 -0.99 -5.29 -12.61
C SER A 104 -0.57 -6.30 -13.66
N GLN A 105 0.04 -5.82 -14.74
CA GLN A 105 0.53 -6.68 -15.82
C GLN A 105 1.61 -7.65 -15.31
N SER A 106 2.57 -7.16 -14.52
CA SER A 106 3.64 -8.00 -13.98
C SER A 106 3.12 -9.06 -13.02
N LEU A 107 2.26 -8.67 -12.06
CA LEU A 107 1.67 -9.59 -11.09
C LEU A 107 0.75 -10.61 -11.75
N GLY A 108 -0.10 -10.18 -12.70
CA GLY A 108 -0.98 -11.07 -13.46
C GLY A 108 -0.21 -12.08 -14.29
N THR A 109 0.90 -11.66 -14.91
CA THR A 109 1.78 -12.57 -15.66
C THR A 109 2.41 -13.61 -14.73
N ILE A 110 2.96 -13.20 -13.60
CA ILE A 110 3.56 -14.10 -12.60
C ILE A 110 2.51 -15.06 -12.06
N PHE A 111 1.32 -14.56 -11.71
CA PHE A 111 0.23 -15.39 -11.19
C PHE A 111 -0.23 -16.46 -12.16
N SER A 112 -0.33 -16.12 -13.45
CA SER A 112 -0.77 -17.08 -14.48
C SER A 112 0.32 -18.05 -14.91
N GLN A 113 1.56 -17.59 -15.06
CA GLN A 113 2.62 -18.37 -15.70
C GLN A 113 3.54 -19.10 -14.70
N GLU A 114 3.80 -18.52 -13.53
CA GLU A 114 4.70 -19.14 -12.55
C GLU A 114 3.98 -20.16 -11.66
N MET A 115 4.69 -21.20 -11.24
CA MET A 115 4.14 -22.18 -10.31
C MET A 115 3.80 -21.57 -8.94
N LYS A 116 4.66 -20.68 -8.45
CA LYS A 116 4.48 -19.99 -7.16
C LYS A 116 4.05 -18.55 -7.40
N PRO A 117 2.85 -18.13 -6.93
CA PRO A 117 2.44 -16.75 -6.97
C PRO A 117 3.25 -15.92 -5.97
N LEU A 118 3.30 -14.61 -6.18
CA LEU A 118 3.83 -13.68 -5.17
C LEU A 118 2.86 -13.56 -4.00
N GLU A 119 3.40 -13.51 -2.80
CA GLU A 119 2.66 -13.33 -1.54
C GLU A 119 2.64 -11.84 -1.18
N VAL A 120 2.10 -11.01 -2.06
CA VAL A 120 2.12 -9.56 -1.92
C VAL A 120 0.78 -8.92 -2.25
N GLU A 121 0.51 -7.84 -1.56
CA GLU A 121 -0.49 -6.84 -1.91
C GLU A 121 0.19 -5.48 -1.83
N ILE A 122 0.00 -4.64 -2.83
CA ILE A 122 0.66 -3.34 -2.91
C ILE A 122 -0.36 -2.21 -3.07
N LEU A 123 0.04 -1.05 -2.60
CA LEU A 123 -0.70 0.19 -2.72
C LEU A 123 0.18 1.24 -3.37
N VAL A 124 -0.32 1.86 -4.42
CA VAL A 124 0.31 3.01 -5.09
C VAL A 124 -0.60 4.21 -4.91
N VAL A 125 -0.06 5.27 -4.32
CA VAL A 125 -0.83 6.48 -4.05
C VAL A 125 -0.14 7.69 -4.64
N GLN A 126 -0.92 8.60 -5.17
CA GLN A 126 -0.45 9.86 -5.75
C GLN A 126 -1.25 11.03 -5.20
N ILE A 127 -0.53 12.07 -4.80
CA ILE A 127 -1.17 13.32 -4.43
C ILE A 127 -1.56 14.12 -5.67
N GLY A 128 -2.79 14.59 -5.72
CA GLY A 128 -3.27 15.43 -6.80
C GLY A 128 -2.60 16.80 -6.80
N HIS A 129 -2.32 17.31 -7.99
CA HIS A 129 -1.71 18.62 -8.22
C HIS A 129 -2.62 19.45 -9.13
N ASN A 130 -2.58 20.79 -9.01
CA ASN A 130 -3.33 21.71 -9.87
C ASN A 130 -4.84 21.41 -9.99
N GLY A 131 -5.50 21.10 -8.88
CA GLY A 131 -6.94 20.83 -8.86
C GLY A 131 -7.34 19.38 -9.18
N HIS A 132 -6.37 18.51 -9.48
CA HIS A 132 -6.62 17.08 -9.59
C HIS A 132 -6.84 16.44 -8.22
N THR A 133 -7.70 15.42 -8.18
CA THR A 133 -7.93 14.59 -6.98
C THR A 133 -6.75 13.67 -6.71
N ASN A 134 -6.60 13.26 -5.45
CA ASN A 134 -5.67 12.20 -5.09
C ASN A 134 -6.07 10.87 -5.75
N GLU A 135 -5.11 10.03 -6.04
CA GLU A 135 -5.32 8.69 -6.60
C GLU A 135 -4.75 7.63 -5.65
N MET A 136 -5.48 6.57 -5.42
CA MET A 136 -5.05 5.42 -4.61
C MET A 136 -5.43 4.13 -5.33
N TYR A 137 -4.45 3.31 -5.69
CA TYR A 137 -4.63 2.05 -6.37
C TYR A 137 -4.14 0.91 -5.50
N ARG A 138 -5.04 0.00 -5.17
CA ARG A 138 -4.71 -1.27 -4.53
C ARG A 138 -4.53 -2.34 -5.60
N ILE A 139 -3.39 -3.01 -5.60
CA ILE A 139 -3.06 -4.05 -6.58
C ILE A 139 -2.80 -5.35 -5.83
N SER A 140 -3.56 -6.38 -6.18
CA SER A 140 -3.48 -7.70 -5.56
C SER A 140 -2.47 -8.62 -6.28
N PHE A 141 -2.14 -9.73 -5.63
CA PHE A 141 -1.20 -10.74 -6.13
C PHE A 141 -1.54 -11.32 -7.52
N ASP A 142 -2.80 -11.27 -7.93
CA ASP A 142 -3.30 -11.74 -9.23
C ASP A 142 -3.29 -10.65 -10.31
N GLY A 143 -2.84 -9.44 -9.96
CA GLY A 143 -2.80 -8.29 -10.85
C GLY A 143 -4.10 -7.48 -10.89
N SER A 144 -5.14 -7.84 -10.13
CA SER A 144 -6.36 -7.03 -10.04
C SER A 144 -6.07 -5.67 -9.42
N ILE A 145 -6.67 -4.60 -10.01
CA ILE A 145 -6.55 -3.22 -9.53
C ILE A 145 -7.89 -2.77 -8.99
N ILE A 146 -7.85 -2.12 -7.82
CA ILE A 146 -9.01 -1.45 -7.23
C ILE A 146 -8.64 0.01 -7.02
N ASP A 147 -9.48 0.91 -7.56
CA ASP A 147 -9.42 2.35 -7.33
C ASP A 147 -10.12 2.65 -6.01
N GLU A 148 -9.36 3.10 -5.02
CA GLU A 148 -9.85 3.38 -3.67
C GLU A 148 -10.01 4.88 -3.47
N LYS A 149 -11.00 5.27 -2.68
CA LYS A 149 -11.31 6.68 -2.37
C LYS A 149 -11.36 6.91 -0.88
N GLN A 150 -10.90 8.07 -0.44
CA GLN A 150 -10.79 8.50 0.95
C GLN A 150 -9.75 7.69 1.74
N PHE A 151 -9.78 6.38 1.67
CA PHE A 151 -8.79 5.52 2.31
C PHE A 151 -8.67 4.17 1.59
N ALA A 152 -7.53 3.55 1.74
CA ALA A 152 -7.23 2.20 1.27
C ALA A 152 -6.54 1.41 2.38
N VAL A 153 -6.81 0.11 2.44
CA VAL A 153 -6.20 -0.79 3.42
C VAL A 153 -5.68 -2.02 2.72
N ILE A 154 -4.43 -2.42 3.04
CA ILE A 154 -3.81 -3.65 2.56
C ILE A 154 -3.24 -4.47 3.72
N GLY A 155 -3.06 -5.77 3.52
CA GLY A 155 -2.40 -6.68 4.48
C GLY A 155 -3.36 -7.54 5.27
N GLY A 156 -2.86 -8.13 6.35
CA GLY A 156 -3.45 -9.32 6.98
C GLY A 156 -4.84 -9.20 7.57
N LYS A 157 -5.30 -8.03 7.97
CA LYS A 157 -6.64 -7.81 8.54
C LYS A 157 -7.36 -6.67 7.81
N SER A 158 -7.07 -6.51 6.52
CA SER A 158 -7.55 -5.38 5.73
C SER A 158 -9.07 -5.20 5.78
N ASP A 159 -9.85 -6.29 5.67
CA ASP A 159 -11.31 -6.22 5.69
C ASP A 159 -11.86 -5.71 7.04
N ALA A 160 -11.29 -6.17 8.15
CA ALA A 160 -11.70 -5.72 9.47
C ALA A 160 -11.33 -4.25 9.72
N VAL A 161 -10.11 -3.83 9.33
CA VAL A 161 -9.66 -2.44 9.42
C VAL A 161 -10.54 -1.55 8.54
N GLN A 162 -10.84 -1.99 7.31
CA GLN A 162 -11.70 -1.26 6.38
C GLN A 162 -13.12 -1.08 6.92
N ALA A 163 -13.69 -2.09 7.58
CA ALA A 163 -15.00 -1.99 8.22
C ALA A 163 -15.02 -0.90 9.31
N VAL A 164 -14.00 -0.89 10.18
CA VAL A 164 -13.85 0.13 11.23
C VAL A 164 -13.72 1.53 10.65
N LEU A 165 -12.93 1.69 9.59
CA LEU A 165 -12.72 3.00 8.96
C LEU A 165 -13.98 3.51 8.24
N LYS A 166 -14.74 2.64 7.57
CA LYS A 166 -16.01 3.01 6.92
C LYS A 166 -17.02 3.65 7.88
N GLU A 167 -17.00 3.24 9.14
CA GLU A 167 -17.90 3.80 10.17
C GLU A 167 -17.39 5.14 10.75
N LYS A 168 -16.08 5.35 10.77
CA LYS A 168 -15.45 6.44 11.54
C LYS A 168 -14.88 7.57 10.67
N VAL A 169 -14.56 7.31 9.41
CA VAL A 169 -13.98 8.33 8.52
C VAL A 169 -15.03 9.35 8.11
N PRO A 170 -14.77 10.65 8.35
CA PRO A 170 -15.72 11.70 7.97
C PRO A 170 -15.78 11.86 6.44
N ALA A 171 -16.90 12.38 5.94
CA ALA A 171 -17.10 12.62 4.50
C ALA A 171 -16.09 13.62 3.89
N ARG A 172 -15.56 14.53 4.70
CA ARG A 172 -14.50 15.47 4.30
C ARG A 172 -13.17 15.02 4.88
N PRO A 173 -12.06 15.15 4.13
CA PRO A 173 -10.74 14.80 4.64
C PRO A 173 -10.45 15.52 5.96
N PRO A 174 -10.09 14.80 7.04
CA PRO A 174 -9.74 15.39 8.34
C PRO A 174 -8.35 16.04 8.29
N ASP A 175 -7.98 16.75 9.35
CA ASP A 175 -6.60 17.16 9.55
C ASP A 175 -5.67 15.94 9.81
N LEU A 176 -4.36 16.14 9.70
CA LEU A 176 -3.37 15.06 9.84
C LEU A 176 -3.44 14.36 11.21
N ARG A 177 -3.66 15.11 12.30
CA ARG A 177 -3.76 14.55 13.65
C ARG A 177 -4.97 13.63 13.77
N THR A 178 -6.12 14.10 13.32
CA THR A 178 -7.37 13.30 13.31
C THR A 178 -7.24 12.07 12.43
N ALA A 179 -6.67 12.20 11.22
CA ALA A 179 -6.41 11.07 10.32
C ALA A 179 -5.51 10.02 10.97
N LEU A 180 -4.42 10.46 11.60
CA LEU A 180 -3.49 9.55 12.28
C LEU A 180 -4.16 8.82 13.46
N ASN A 181 -4.93 9.54 14.28
CA ASN A 181 -5.69 8.93 15.39
C ASN A 181 -6.70 7.88 14.89
N LEU A 182 -7.40 8.15 13.77
CA LEU A 182 -8.31 7.20 13.15
C LEU A 182 -7.58 5.94 12.68
N CYS A 183 -6.42 6.10 12.03
CA CYS A 183 -5.59 4.98 11.59
C CYS A 183 -5.11 4.13 12.77
N ILE A 184 -4.58 4.75 13.83
CA ILE A 184 -4.11 4.06 15.03
C ILE A 184 -5.27 3.30 15.69
N ALA A 185 -6.41 3.97 15.92
CA ALA A 185 -7.58 3.35 16.53
C ALA A 185 -8.09 2.12 15.74
N ALA A 186 -8.09 2.21 14.41
CA ALA A 186 -8.48 1.09 13.55
C ALA A 186 -7.49 -0.08 13.63
N LEU A 187 -6.18 0.19 13.62
CA LEU A 187 -5.15 -0.84 13.76
C LEU A 187 -5.18 -1.50 15.14
N GLU A 188 -5.32 -0.73 16.23
CA GLU A 188 -5.40 -1.25 17.60
C GLU A 188 -6.65 -2.09 17.82
N GLN A 189 -7.80 -1.61 17.36
CA GLN A 189 -9.07 -2.31 17.50
C GLN A 189 -9.05 -3.69 16.83
N THR A 190 -8.45 -3.78 15.63
CA THR A 190 -8.36 -5.04 14.88
C THR A 190 -7.18 -5.90 15.32
N GLY A 191 -6.13 -5.29 15.86
CA GLY A 191 -4.96 -5.96 16.42
C GLY A 191 -5.20 -6.57 17.81
N ASN A 192 -6.21 -6.11 18.54
CA ASN A 192 -6.45 -6.40 19.96
C ASN A 192 -5.26 -6.06 20.86
N GLN A 193 -4.47 -5.08 20.49
CA GLN A 193 -3.31 -4.62 21.26
C GLN A 193 -3.05 -3.14 21.01
N LYS A 194 -2.50 -2.45 22.00
CA LYS A 194 -2.02 -1.08 21.83
C LYS A 194 -0.75 -1.06 21.00
N LEU A 195 -0.69 -0.12 20.05
CA LEU A 195 0.49 0.10 19.24
C LEU A 195 1.49 0.99 19.97
N SER A 196 2.73 0.54 20.07
CA SER A 196 3.81 1.43 20.48
C SER A 196 4.18 2.38 19.34
N LEU A 197 4.58 3.61 19.66
CA LEU A 197 5.04 4.56 18.64
C LEU A 197 6.27 4.07 17.89
N GLU A 198 7.07 3.21 18.51
CA GLU A 198 8.26 2.59 17.90
C GLU A 198 7.88 1.53 16.84
N SER A 199 6.70 0.91 16.98
CA SER A 199 6.17 -0.06 16.01
C SER A 199 5.24 0.57 14.97
N LEU A 200 5.09 1.89 14.98
CA LEU A 200 4.25 2.62 14.04
C LEU A 200 5.11 3.33 12.99
N GLU A 201 5.01 2.91 11.75
CA GLU A 201 5.59 3.59 10.60
C GLU A 201 4.58 4.60 10.04
N VAL A 202 4.96 5.89 10.02
CA VAL A 202 4.11 6.98 9.54
C VAL A 202 4.84 7.74 8.45
N ALA A 203 4.17 7.92 7.32
CA ALA A 203 4.64 8.77 6.24
C ALA A 203 3.48 9.55 5.61
N VAL A 204 3.79 10.63 4.93
CA VAL A 204 2.80 11.43 4.20
C VAL A 204 3.29 11.76 2.79
N LEU A 205 2.35 11.94 1.89
CA LEU A 205 2.49 12.79 0.72
C LEU A 205 1.80 14.11 1.05
N ASP A 206 2.56 15.18 1.14
CA ASP A 206 2.09 16.49 1.61
C ASP A 206 2.19 17.51 0.47
N ARG A 207 1.04 18.06 0.03
CA ARG A 207 0.97 19.01 -1.09
C ARG A 207 1.55 20.38 -0.75
N THR A 208 1.64 20.72 0.53
CA THR A 208 2.21 22.00 0.98
C THR A 208 3.73 22.06 0.84
N ARG A 209 4.39 20.92 0.67
CA ARG A 209 5.83 20.83 0.47
C ARG A 209 6.18 21.17 -0.99
N ASP A 210 7.29 21.85 -1.17
CA ASP A 210 7.88 22.07 -2.49
C ASP A 210 8.61 20.81 -2.98
N ASN A 211 8.60 20.58 -4.29
CA ASN A 211 9.26 19.48 -4.97
C ASN A 211 8.82 18.08 -4.46
N ARG A 212 9.62 17.48 -3.62
CA ARG A 212 9.43 16.13 -3.09
C ARG A 212 8.34 16.12 -2.03
N LYS A 213 7.19 15.51 -2.33
CA LYS A 213 6.00 15.50 -1.45
C LYS A 213 6.09 14.47 -0.32
N PHE A 214 6.89 13.42 -0.49
CA PHE A 214 7.02 12.36 0.50
C PHE A 214 7.82 12.82 1.74
N ARG A 215 7.29 12.52 2.92
CA ARG A 215 7.97 12.67 4.22
C ARG A 215 7.63 11.50 5.12
N ARG A 216 8.66 10.87 5.69
CA ARG A 216 8.50 9.91 6.79
C ARG A 216 8.73 10.62 8.11
N TYR A 217 7.88 10.33 9.10
CA TYR A 217 8.01 10.85 10.46
C TYR A 217 8.77 9.86 11.33
N SER A 218 9.66 10.38 12.17
CA SER A 218 10.26 9.63 13.26
C SER A 218 9.24 9.38 14.38
N PRO A 219 9.47 8.40 15.29
CA PRO A 219 8.59 8.20 16.45
C PRO A 219 8.45 9.44 17.32
N ALA A 220 9.53 10.25 17.46
CA ALA A 220 9.51 11.50 18.22
C ALA A 220 8.61 12.55 17.58
N GLU A 221 8.69 12.73 16.25
CA GLU A 221 7.80 13.63 15.50
C GLU A 221 6.35 13.15 15.54
N THR A 222 6.12 11.83 15.38
CA THR A 222 4.77 11.23 15.46
C THR A 222 4.14 11.51 16.83
N LYS A 223 4.92 11.43 17.93
CA LYS A 223 4.45 11.75 19.27
C LYS A 223 3.97 13.20 19.41
N GLN A 224 4.65 14.14 18.74
CA GLN A 224 4.25 15.56 18.77
C GLN A 224 2.89 15.81 18.12
N PHE A 225 2.54 15.04 17.09
CA PHE A 225 1.22 15.13 16.47
C PHE A 225 0.11 14.52 17.32
N LEU A 226 0.43 13.57 18.20
CA LEU A 226 -0.54 12.88 19.05
C LEU A 226 -0.76 13.58 20.41
N ALA A 227 0.21 14.41 20.84
CA ALA A 227 0.11 15.23 22.03
C ALA A 227 -0.80 16.43 21.81
#